data_b2d78c771d3a439dfe3acec47f9884ca
#
_entry.id   b2d78c771d3a439dfe3acec47f9884ca
#
_cell.length_a   1.000
_cell.length_b   1.000
_cell.length_c   1.000
_cell.angle_alpha   90.00
_cell.angle_beta   90.00
_cell.angle_gamma   90.00
#
_symmetry.space_group_name_H-M   'P 1'
#
loop_
_entity.id
_entity.type
_entity.pdbx_description
1 polymer ?
#
loop_
_entity_poly.entity_id
_entity_poly.type
_entity_poly.pdbx_seq_one_letter_code
_entity_poly.pdbx_strand_id
1 'polypeptide(L)'
;MTLPFVKMHAHGDDFIIIDRRGQDDPITAQVARRLGNRHTGIGFNQLAVVLDCEDALARIKFWNPNGTPLQTCGSATRGVADRLMHETGRDTVVLRTDRGLLTCVRAAGQQVSVDMGAPSLDWSAVPLAEALDTRTLPIDGTPAACSMGNPHCTYFVDDISGIDLEAVGPALETHPLFPANTNVHFVQVLDRSHIRLRIWERGGGVPLGSGSCCCGAVVNGIRRGLLDATVEVQCDGGTVTVQWDGQGGVVLTGRVEPVMQGTAYLV
;
A
#
# COMPACT_ATOMS: atom_id res chain seq x y z
N MET A 1 -10.56 -10.20 27.35
CA MET A 1 -11.24 -9.15 26.57
C MET A 1 -11.50 -9.67 25.15
N THR A 2 -12.62 -9.28 24.53
CA THR A 2 -12.97 -9.69 23.17
C THR A 2 -12.94 -8.49 22.23
N LEU A 3 -12.50 -8.70 20.99
CA LEU A 3 -12.41 -7.69 19.94
C LEU A 3 -13.16 -8.16 18.70
N PRO A 4 -14.32 -7.59 18.38
CA PRO A 4 -14.96 -7.79 17.08
C PRO A 4 -14.03 -7.29 15.96
N PHE A 5 -13.94 -8.04 14.86
CA PHE A 5 -13.15 -7.67 13.70
C PHE A 5 -13.86 -8.03 12.40
N VAL A 6 -13.46 -7.37 11.34
CA VAL A 6 -13.76 -7.75 9.96
C VAL A 6 -12.43 -7.97 9.23
N LYS A 7 -12.30 -9.11 8.55
CA LYS A 7 -11.18 -9.38 7.64
C LYS A 7 -11.63 -9.11 6.22
N MET A 8 -10.81 -8.37 5.50
CA MET A 8 -11.00 -8.01 4.09
C MET A 8 -9.69 -8.20 3.33
N HIS A 9 -9.76 -8.13 2.00
CA HIS A 9 -8.59 -7.97 1.17
C HIS A 9 -8.83 -6.96 0.04
N ALA A 10 -7.75 -6.46 -0.53
CA ALA A 10 -7.72 -5.69 -1.75
C ALA A 10 -6.65 -6.31 -2.65
N HIS A 11 -7.06 -6.88 -3.78
CA HIS A 11 -6.14 -7.59 -4.72
C HIS A 11 -5.12 -8.51 -4.00
N GLY A 12 -5.62 -9.33 -3.06
CA GLY A 12 -4.82 -10.32 -2.33
C GLY A 12 -4.07 -9.78 -1.10
N ASP A 13 -3.96 -8.47 -0.93
CA ASP A 13 -3.41 -7.83 0.27
C ASP A 13 -4.46 -7.87 1.39
N ASP A 14 -4.31 -8.80 2.35
CA ASP A 14 -5.29 -9.07 3.40
C ASP A 14 -5.06 -8.23 4.66
N PHE A 15 -6.15 -7.67 5.18
CA PHE A 15 -6.12 -6.85 6.38
C PHE A 15 -7.33 -7.12 7.27
N ILE A 16 -7.19 -6.78 8.55
CA ILE A 16 -8.31 -6.77 9.50
C ILE A 16 -8.64 -5.34 9.94
N ILE A 17 -9.91 -5.10 10.20
CA ILE A 17 -10.43 -3.84 10.71
C ILE A 17 -11.02 -4.12 12.09
N ILE A 18 -10.57 -3.36 13.10
CA ILE A 18 -11.13 -3.34 14.45
C ILE A 18 -11.64 -1.93 14.70
N ASP A 19 -12.97 -1.80 14.85
CA ASP A 19 -13.60 -0.52 15.15
C ASP A 19 -13.62 -0.28 16.66
N ARG A 20 -12.99 0.80 17.09
CA ARG A 20 -12.89 1.24 18.48
C ARG A 20 -13.44 2.64 18.71
N ARG A 21 -14.24 3.15 17.77
CA ARG A 21 -14.92 4.45 17.98
C ARG A 21 -15.78 4.39 19.23
N GLY A 22 -15.75 5.45 20.06
CA GLY A 22 -16.42 5.51 21.33
C GLY A 22 -15.88 4.58 22.43
N GLN A 23 -14.70 3.98 22.24
CA GLN A 23 -14.09 3.03 23.18
C GLN A 23 -12.56 3.20 23.24
N ASP A 24 -11.95 2.70 24.32
CA ASP A 24 -10.49 2.68 24.44
C ASP A 24 -9.84 1.78 23.37
N ASP A 25 -8.66 2.20 22.89
CA ASP A 25 -7.85 1.42 21.97
C ASP A 25 -6.92 0.46 22.75
N PRO A 26 -7.21 -0.84 22.80
CA PRO A 26 -6.37 -1.81 23.50
C PRO A 26 -5.23 -2.36 22.64
N ILE A 27 -5.07 -1.87 21.39
CA ILE A 27 -4.10 -2.43 20.46
C ILE A 27 -2.71 -1.89 20.77
N THR A 28 -1.86 -2.77 21.22
CA THR A 28 -0.42 -2.56 21.44
C THR A 28 0.38 -3.36 20.40
N ALA A 29 1.68 -3.10 20.32
CA ALA A 29 2.59 -3.91 19.49
C ALA A 29 2.50 -5.42 19.80
N GLN A 30 2.32 -5.79 21.06
CA GLN A 30 2.17 -7.18 21.48
C GLN A 30 0.84 -7.78 20.99
N VAL A 31 -0.26 -7.03 21.11
CA VAL A 31 -1.58 -7.46 20.62
C VAL A 31 -1.55 -7.60 19.09
N ALA A 32 -0.97 -6.63 18.38
CA ALA A 32 -0.85 -6.69 16.93
C ALA A 32 -0.05 -7.92 16.47
N ARG A 33 1.11 -8.22 17.11
CA ARG A 33 1.89 -9.46 16.83
C ARG A 33 1.09 -10.73 17.07
N ARG A 34 0.35 -10.79 18.16
CA ARG A 34 -0.47 -11.97 18.49
C ARG A 34 -1.59 -12.18 17.46
N LEU A 35 -2.32 -11.12 17.14
CA LEU A 35 -3.41 -11.18 16.14
C LEU A 35 -2.88 -11.46 14.73
N GLY A 36 -1.68 -10.95 14.40
CA GLY A 36 -1.03 -11.11 13.09
C GLY A 36 -0.48 -12.51 12.81
N ASN A 37 -0.29 -13.33 13.84
CA ASN A 37 0.21 -14.69 13.64
C ASN A 37 -0.84 -15.54 12.89
N ARG A 38 -0.47 -16.08 11.71
CA ARG A 38 -1.40 -16.83 10.85
C ARG A 38 -1.78 -18.20 11.39
N HIS A 39 -1.03 -18.74 12.36
CA HIS A 39 -1.28 -20.05 12.96
C HIS A 39 -2.05 -19.97 14.29
N THR A 40 -1.84 -18.91 15.06
CA THR A 40 -2.38 -18.80 16.44
C THR A 40 -3.22 -17.55 16.66
N GLY A 41 -3.29 -16.67 15.65
CA GLY A 41 -4.11 -15.46 15.62
C GLY A 41 -5.07 -15.46 14.43
N ILE A 42 -5.43 -14.26 13.94
CA ILE A 42 -6.29 -14.09 12.77
C ILE A 42 -5.44 -14.17 11.48
N GLY A 43 -4.20 -13.67 11.54
CA GLY A 43 -3.33 -13.49 10.39
C GLY A 43 -3.80 -12.35 9.48
N PHE A 44 -2.88 -11.51 9.07
CA PHE A 44 -3.11 -10.38 8.16
C PHE A 44 -1.78 -9.83 7.66
N ASN A 45 -1.82 -9.04 6.61
CA ASN A 45 -0.69 -8.18 6.22
C ASN A 45 -0.74 -6.87 7.01
N GLN A 46 -1.93 -6.29 7.23
CA GLN A 46 -2.12 -5.10 8.07
C GLN A 46 -3.32 -5.23 8.99
N LEU A 47 -3.22 -4.57 10.15
CA LEU A 47 -4.34 -4.30 11.06
C LEU A 47 -4.66 -2.81 11.00
N ALA A 48 -5.92 -2.46 10.72
CA ALA A 48 -6.47 -1.11 10.81
C ALA A 48 -7.34 -0.99 12.07
N VAL A 49 -6.99 -0.05 12.95
CA VAL A 49 -7.81 0.31 14.12
C VAL A 49 -8.50 1.62 13.83
N VAL A 50 -9.84 1.61 13.81
CA VAL A 50 -10.67 2.78 13.54
C VAL A 50 -11.02 3.46 14.86
N LEU A 51 -10.72 4.73 14.99
CA LEU A 51 -10.85 5.53 16.20
C LEU A 51 -11.68 6.79 15.92
N ASP A 52 -12.20 7.43 16.97
CA ASP A 52 -12.80 8.75 16.88
C ASP A 52 -11.79 9.78 16.38
N CYS A 53 -12.30 10.80 15.69
CA CYS A 53 -11.51 11.89 15.14
C CYS A 53 -12.33 13.18 15.15
N GLU A 54 -11.68 14.32 15.45
CA GLU A 54 -12.35 15.62 15.48
C GLU A 54 -12.42 16.29 14.09
N ASP A 55 -11.45 16.02 13.22
CA ASP A 55 -11.26 16.71 11.93
C ASP A 55 -11.44 15.80 10.70
N ALA A 56 -11.91 14.58 10.91
CA ALA A 56 -12.23 13.61 9.87
C ALA A 56 -13.38 12.69 10.34
N LEU A 57 -13.89 11.86 9.43
CA LEU A 57 -14.96 10.90 9.78
C LEU A 57 -14.45 9.85 10.79
N ALA A 58 -13.18 9.46 10.68
CA ALA A 58 -12.51 8.60 11.62
C ALA A 58 -10.98 8.77 11.50
N ARG A 59 -10.24 8.38 12.54
CA ARG A 59 -8.80 8.18 12.51
C ARG A 59 -8.51 6.69 12.33
N ILE A 60 -7.48 6.37 11.55
CA ILE A 60 -7.01 4.99 11.39
C ILE A 60 -5.56 4.91 11.86
N LYS A 61 -5.30 3.98 12.77
CA LYS A 61 -3.94 3.52 13.10
C LYS A 61 -3.68 2.19 12.41
N PHE A 62 -2.49 2.03 11.85
CA PHE A 62 -2.10 0.79 11.17
C PHE A 62 -0.97 0.09 11.91
N TRP A 63 -1.02 -1.25 11.88
CA TRP A 63 -0.01 -2.12 12.45
C TRP A 63 0.37 -3.23 11.46
N ASN A 64 1.66 -3.49 11.37
CA ASN A 64 2.17 -4.69 10.72
C ASN A 64 1.99 -5.93 11.61
N PRO A 65 2.02 -7.16 11.04
CA PRO A 65 1.89 -8.38 11.82
C PRO A 65 3.03 -8.62 12.82
N ASN A 66 4.17 -7.96 12.64
CA ASN A 66 5.29 -7.97 13.59
C ASN A 66 5.13 -6.97 14.75
N GLY A 67 4.02 -6.23 14.81
CA GLY A 67 3.72 -5.23 15.83
C GLY A 67 4.39 -3.88 15.64
N THR A 68 4.98 -3.61 14.49
CA THR A 68 5.47 -2.26 14.15
C THR A 68 4.34 -1.41 13.60
N PRO A 69 4.22 -0.12 13.98
CA PRO A 69 3.25 0.78 13.39
C PRO A 69 3.66 1.15 11.96
N LEU A 70 2.67 1.51 11.12
CA LEU A 70 2.93 2.13 9.84
C LEU A 70 2.01 3.34 9.64
N GLN A 71 2.46 4.31 8.85
CA GLN A 71 1.79 5.60 8.70
C GLN A 71 0.54 5.54 7.83
N THR A 72 0.50 4.60 6.87
CA THR A 72 -0.61 4.45 5.94
C THR A 72 -0.60 3.07 5.29
N CYS A 73 -1.78 2.61 4.85
CA CYS A 73 -1.96 1.42 4.04
C CYS A 73 -3.13 1.65 3.08
N GLY A 74 -2.85 1.75 1.77
CA GLY A 74 -3.87 2.04 0.77
C GLY A 74 -4.98 1.00 0.68
N SER A 75 -4.65 -0.29 0.85
CA SER A 75 -5.61 -1.40 0.85
C SER A 75 -6.56 -1.31 2.04
N ALA A 76 -6.02 -1.21 3.25
CA ALA A 76 -6.83 -1.13 4.46
C ALA A 76 -7.61 0.20 4.55
N THR A 77 -7.04 1.32 4.07
CA THR A 77 -7.76 2.61 3.98
C THR A 77 -9.00 2.50 3.11
N ARG A 78 -8.90 1.86 1.92
CA ARG A 78 -10.05 1.62 1.05
C ARG A 78 -11.10 0.74 1.71
N GLY A 79 -10.69 -0.31 2.43
CA GLY A 79 -11.60 -1.19 3.17
C GLY A 79 -12.36 -0.46 4.29
N VAL A 80 -11.66 0.38 5.08
CA VAL A 80 -12.31 1.22 6.11
C VAL A 80 -13.24 2.23 5.45
N ALA A 81 -12.81 2.90 4.37
CA ALA A 81 -13.63 3.87 3.64
C ALA A 81 -14.91 3.23 3.10
N ASP A 82 -14.82 2.06 2.45
CA ASP A 82 -15.99 1.34 1.94
C ASP A 82 -17.01 1.05 3.04
N ARG A 83 -16.56 0.56 4.19
CA ARG A 83 -17.43 0.29 5.35
C ARG A 83 -18.10 1.54 5.88
N LEU A 84 -17.34 2.63 6.05
CA LEU A 84 -17.89 3.90 6.54
C LEU A 84 -18.81 4.58 5.52
N MET A 85 -18.57 4.43 4.23
CA MET A 85 -19.48 4.87 3.17
C MET A 85 -20.81 4.09 3.20
N HIS A 86 -20.76 2.78 3.47
CA HIS A 86 -21.98 1.98 3.65
C HIS A 86 -22.73 2.37 4.94
N GLU A 87 -22.02 2.57 6.04
CA GLU A 87 -22.60 2.96 7.33
C GLU A 87 -23.30 4.33 7.26
N THR A 88 -22.67 5.31 6.59
CA THR A 88 -23.13 6.70 6.57
C THR A 88 -23.99 7.07 5.37
N GLY A 89 -24.07 6.22 4.34
CA GLY A 89 -24.71 6.50 3.06
C GLY A 89 -24.01 7.56 2.20
N ARG A 90 -22.75 7.89 2.51
CA ARG A 90 -21.95 8.88 1.78
C ARG A 90 -21.10 8.22 0.71
N ASP A 91 -20.90 8.90 -0.42
CA ASP A 91 -19.98 8.46 -1.48
C ASP A 91 -18.56 9.03 -1.33
N THR A 92 -18.37 9.98 -0.40
CA THR A 92 -17.06 10.56 -0.09
C THR A 92 -16.88 10.61 1.42
N VAL A 93 -15.72 10.13 1.87
CA VAL A 93 -15.29 10.18 3.27
C VAL A 93 -13.86 10.67 3.38
N VAL A 94 -13.55 11.38 4.45
CA VAL A 94 -12.20 11.81 4.79
C VAL A 94 -11.76 11.03 6.02
N LEU A 95 -10.58 10.44 5.94
CA LEU A 95 -9.98 9.63 6.99
C LEU A 95 -8.65 10.24 7.42
N ARG A 96 -8.37 10.27 8.71
CA ARG A 96 -7.08 10.70 9.24
C ARG A 96 -6.16 9.50 9.44
N THR A 97 -4.94 9.60 8.92
CA THR A 97 -3.85 8.68 9.18
C THR A 97 -2.64 9.43 9.73
N ASP A 98 -1.61 8.74 10.16
CA ASP A 98 -0.37 9.39 10.60
C ASP A 98 0.37 10.10 9.44
N ARG A 99 0.05 9.79 8.19
CA ARG A 99 0.52 10.50 6.99
C ARG A 99 -0.26 11.80 6.71
N GLY A 100 -1.49 11.93 7.24
CA GLY A 100 -2.36 13.07 7.01
C GLY A 100 -3.81 12.67 6.72
N LEU A 101 -4.57 13.61 6.17
CA LEU A 101 -5.95 13.40 5.73
C LEU A 101 -5.95 12.73 4.36
N LEU A 102 -6.71 11.66 4.22
CA LEU A 102 -6.91 10.93 2.98
C LEU A 102 -8.37 11.04 2.56
N THR A 103 -8.61 11.58 1.37
CA THR A 103 -9.93 11.59 0.76
C THR A 103 -10.18 10.30 0.03
N CYS A 104 -11.28 9.62 0.37
CA CYS A 104 -11.73 8.40 -0.28
C CYS A 104 -13.06 8.65 -0.97
N VAL A 105 -13.22 8.15 -2.18
CA VAL A 105 -14.43 8.35 -3.01
C VAL A 105 -14.89 7.00 -3.55
N ARG A 106 -16.20 6.75 -3.50
CA ARG A 106 -16.81 5.60 -4.15
C ARG A 106 -16.67 5.73 -5.67
N ALA A 107 -16.13 4.72 -6.31
CA ALA A 107 -15.97 4.65 -7.75
C ALA A 107 -16.95 3.61 -8.36
N ALA A 108 -17.08 3.60 -9.68
CA ALA A 108 -17.93 2.65 -10.38
C ALA A 108 -17.51 1.19 -10.12
N GLY A 109 -18.45 0.24 -10.21
CA GLY A 109 -18.15 -1.19 -10.05
C GLY A 109 -17.75 -1.62 -8.64
N GLN A 110 -18.26 -0.96 -7.60
CA GLN A 110 -17.97 -1.23 -6.18
C GLN A 110 -16.46 -1.07 -5.85
N GLN A 111 -15.83 -0.10 -6.47
CA GLN A 111 -14.45 0.27 -6.19
C GLN A 111 -14.39 1.47 -5.25
N VAL A 112 -13.25 1.65 -4.61
CA VAL A 112 -12.94 2.83 -3.80
C VAL A 112 -11.64 3.45 -4.31
N SER A 113 -11.69 4.76 -4.55
CA SER A 113 -10.52 5.58 -4.86
C SER A 113 -10.01 6.20 -3.57
N VAL A 114 -8.70 6.24 -3.40
CA VAL A 114 -8.03 6.95 -2.30
C VAL A 114 -6.91 7.82 -2.86
N ASP A 115 -6.86 9.08 -2.44
CA ASP A 115 -5.72 9.94 -2.68
C ASP A 115 -4.58 9.53 -1.73
N MET A 116 -3.53 8.96 -2.30
CA MET A 116 -2.35 8.49 -1.57
C MET A 116 -1.37 9.63 -1.22
N GLY A 117 -1.68 10.86 -1.60
CA GLY A 117 -0.83 12.04 -1.47
C GLY A 117 0.23 12.13 -2.57
N ALA A 118 0.92 13.27 -2.60
CA ALA A 118 1.96 13.51 -3.59
C ALA A 118 3.18 12.60 -3.39
N PRO A 119 3.77 12.08 -4.47
CA PRO A 119 5.02 11.34 -4.40
C PRO A 119 6.17 12.31 -4.11
N SER A 120 7.16 11.87 -3.36
CA SER A 120 8.42 12.59 -3.24
C SER A 120 9.42 12.02 -4.24
N LEU A 121 10.02 12.92 -5.02
CA LEU A 121 10.90 12.57 -6.15
C LEU A 121 12.36 12.91 -5.86
N ASP A 122 12.62 13.62 -4.78
CA ASP A 122 13.96 13.99 -4.34
C ASP A 122 14.68 12.78 -3.72
N TRP A 123 15.98 12.69 -3.99
CA TRP A 123 16.82 11.59 -3.48
C TRP A 123 16.82 11.49 -1.96
N SER A 124 16.75 12.61 -1.25
CA SER A 124 16.74 12.64 0.22
C SER A 124 15.44 12.11 0.80
N ALA A 125 14.32 12.27 0.09
CA ALA A 125 13.02 11.76 0.49
C ALA A 125 12.81 10.28 0.10
N VAL A 126 13.58 9.77 -0.88
CA VAL A 126 13.66 8.31 -1.20
C VAL A 126 14.50 7.54 -0.19
N PRO A 127 15.11 8.11 0.71
CA PRO A 127 16.38 8.23 1.40
C PRO A 127 17.52 7.41 0.75
N LEU A 128 18.01 7.90 -0.40
CA LEU A 128 19.22 7.37 -1.03
C LEU A 128 20.47 7.74 -0.22
N ALA A 129 21.53 6.95 -0.36
CA ALA A 129 22.81 7.18 0.32
C ALA A 129 23.52 8.46 -0.16
N GLU A 130 23.23 8.95 -1.37
CA GLU A 130 23.84 10.12 -1.97
C GLU A 130 22.90 10.83 -2.96
N ALA A 131 23.26 12.05 -3.33
CA ALA A 131 22.48 12.87 -4.27
C ALA A 131 22.58 12.33 -5.71
N LEU A 132 21.48 11.75 -6.19
CA LEU A 132 21.35 11.16 -7.53
C LEU A 132 20.06 11.59 -8.22
N ASP A 133 20.04 11.54 -9.57
CA ASP A 133 18.78 11.60 -10.32
C ASP A 133 17.98 10.32 -10.09
N THR A 134 16.87 10.45 -9.39
CA THR A 134 15.99 9.32 -9.06
C THR A 134 15.23 8.75 -10.26
N ARG A 135 15.29 9.39 -11.45
CA ARG A 135 14.73 8.83 -12.69
C ARG A 135 15.57 7.71 -13.26
N THR A 136 16.89 7.69 -12.96
CA THR A 136 17.80 6.67 -13.48
C THR A 136 18.93 6.47 -12.48
N LEU A 137 18.85 5.43 -11.66
CA LEU A 137 19.89 5.13 -10.70
C LEU A 137 21.05 4.35 -11.35
N PRO A 138 22.30 4.54 -10.89
CA PRO A 138 23.48 3.83 -11.38
C PRO A 138 23.57 2.40 -10.81
N ILE A 139 22.52 1.64 -10.97
CA ILE A 139 22.40 0.22 -10.62
C ILE A 139 22.16 -0.55 -11.92
N ASP A 140 22.62 -1.79 -12.01
CA ASP A 140 22.37 -2.63 -13.18
C ASP A 140 20.87 -2.68 -13.51
N GLY A 141 20.51 -2.52 -14.79
CA GLY A 141 19.14 -2.35 -15.22
C GLY A 141 18.57 -0.94 -15.06
N THR A 142 19.38 0.02 -14.57
CA THR A 142 19.07 1.46 -14.49
C THR A 142 17.66 1.77 -13.96
N PRO A 143 17.28 1.30 -12.75
CA PRO A 143 15.95 1.50 -12.21
C PRO A 143 15.67 2.97 -11.89
N ALA A 144 14.38 3.32 -11.78
CA ALA A 144 13.94 4.60 -11.25
C ALA A 144 13.53 4.45 -9.77
N ALA A 145 13.55 5.56 -9.02
CA ALA A 145 13.08 5.56 -7.62
C ALA A 145 12.17 6.75 -7.31
N CYS A 146 11.28 6.53 -6.35
CA CYS A 146 10.44 7.57 -5.74
C CYS A 146 10.05 7.16 -4.32
N SER A 147 9.41 8.06 -3.58
CA SER A 147 8.82 7.75 -2.28
C SER A 147 7.33 8.04 -2.30
N MET A 148 6.53 7.06 -1.85
CA MET A 148 5.11 7.20 -1.53
C MET A 148 4.89 7.33 0.00
N GLY A 149 5.90 7.84 0.74
CA GLY A 149 6.03 7.80 2.18
C GLY A 149 6.89 6.61 2.66
N ASN A 150 7.24 5.73 1.76
CA ASN A 150 8.23 4.67 1.83
C ASN A 150 8.97 4.57 0.50
N PRO A 151 10.22 4.08 0.46
CA PRO A 151 11.03 4.03 -0.75
C PRO A 151 10.58 2.96 -1.73
N HIS A 152 10.63 3.28 -3.01
CA HIS A 152 10.27 2.42 -4.13
C HIS A 152 11.32 2.47 -5.23
N CYS A 153 11.88 1.32 -5.61
CA CYS A 153 12.83 1.12 -6.70
C CYS A 153 12.15 0.31 -7.81
N THR A 154 12.10 0.84 -9.04
CA THR A 154 11.33 0.27 -10.15
C THR A 154 12.22 -0.06 -11.34
N TYR A 155 12.27 -1.33 -11.69
CA TYR A 155 12.89 -1.87 -12.90
C TYR A 155 11.84 -2.02 -14.00
N PHE A 156 12.11 -1.52 -15.19
CA PHE A 156 11.30 -1.75 -16.38
C PHE A 156 11.96 -2.83 -17.21
N VAL A 157 11.23 -3.91 -17.48
CA VAL A 157 11.74 -5.13 -18.13
C VAL A 157 10.82 -5.55 -19.28
N ASP A 158 11.39 -6.24 -20.28
CA ASP A 158 10.62 -6.72 -21.44
C ASP A 158 9.72 -7.91 -21.07
N ASP A 159 10.17 -8.79 -20.19
CA ASP A 159 9.42 -9.95 -19.70
C ASP A 159 9.63 -10.12 -18.19
N ILE A 160 8.51 -10.16 -17.48
CA ILE A 160 8.47 -10.29 -16.02
C ILE A 160 8.39 -11.76 -15.57
N SER A 161 8.04 -12.70 -16.47
CA SER A 161 7.72 -14.09 -16.14
C SER A 161 8.94 -14.88 -15.68
N GLY A 162 10.13 -14.55 -16.19
CA GLY A 162 11.38 -15.20 -15.88
C GLY A 162 12.10 -14.72 -14.61
N ILE A 163 11.52 -13.75 -13.88
CA ILE A 163 12.19 -13.14 -12.72
C ILE A 163 11.90 -13.95 -11.46
N ASP A 164 12.93 -14.51 -10.87
CA ASP A 164 12.90 -15.15 -9.55
C ASP A 164 13.08 -14.07 -8.47
N LEU A 165 11.95 -13.57 -7.94
CA LEU A 165 11.94 -12.49 -6.95
C LEU A 165 12.62 -12.89 -5.63
N GLU A 166 12.52 -14.14 -5.22
CA GLU A 166 13.15 -14.62 -3.99
C GLU A 166 14.68 -14.68 -4.12
N ALA A 167 15.18 -14.92 -5.33
CA ALA A 167 16.61 -14.91 -5.61
C ALA A 167 17.18 -13.48 -5.68
N VAL A 168 16.48 -12.55 -6.36
CA VAL A 168 17.04 -11.20 -6.62
C VAL A 168 16.59 -10.14 -5.62
N GLY A 169 15.39 -10.31 -5.04
CA GLY A 169 14.75 -9.31 -4.18
C GLY A 169 15.56 -8.90 -2.95
N PRO A 170 16.09 -9.85 -2.14
CA PRO A 170 16.84 -9.50 -0.93
C PRO A 170 18.06 -8.63 -1.20
N ALA A 171 18.82 -8.92 -2.27
CA ALA A 171 20.02 -8.16 -2.63
C ALA A 171 19.67 -6.74 -3.11
N LEU A 172 18.57 -6.59 -3.85
CA LEU A 172 18.12 -5.29 -4.35
C LEU A 172 17.45 -4.45 -3.23
N GLU A 173 16.67 -5.08 -2.34
CA GLU A 173 16.09 -4.43 -1.17
C GLU A 173 17.17 -3.75 -0.32
N THR A 174 18.27 -4.47 -0.07
CA THR A 174 19.36 -4.03 0.80
C THR A 174 20.54 -3.41 0.04
N HIS A 175 20.34 -3.02 -1.21
CA HIS A 175 21.40 -2.40 -2.02
C HIS A 175 21.97 -1.17 -1.32
N PRO A 176 23.31 -0.92 -1.31
CA PRO A 176 23.97 0.17 -0.58
C PRO A 176 23.41 1.57 -0.85
N LEU A 177 22.82 1.82 -2.02
CA LEU A 177 22.14 3.08 -2.31
C LEU A 177 20.84 3.28 -1.50
N PHE A 178 20.30 2.25 -0.88
CA PHE A 178 19.08 2.31 -0.06
C PHE A 178 19.37 1.94 1.39
N PRO A 179 20.02 2.82 2.19
CA PRO A 179 20.42 2.51 3.56
C PRO A 179 19.24 2.20 4.52
N ALA A 180 18.02 2.62 4.15
CA ALA A 180 16.79 2.30 4.87
C ALA A 180 16.00 1.13 4.23
N ASN A 181 16.62 0.36 3.33
CA ASN A 181 16.02 -0.63 2.46
C ASN A 181 14.92 -0.05 1.56
N THR A 182 14.50 -0.78 0.53
CA THR A 182 13.50 -0.30 -0.44
C THR A 182 12.54 -1.41 -0.86
N ASN A 183 11.32 -1.03 -1.27
CA ASN A 183 10.47 -1.93 -2.06
C ASN A 183 11.02 -2.00 -3.49
N VAL A 184 11.06 -3.18 -4.07
CA VAL A 184 11.58 -3.41 -5.42
C VAL A 184 10.45 -3.85 -6.34
N HIS A 185 10.34 -3.22 -7.49
CA HIS A 185 9.31 -3.50 -8.49
C HIS A 185 9.93 -3.94 -9.80
N PHE A 186 9.35 -4.97 -10.39
CA PHE A 186 9.59 -5.33 -11.78
C PHE A 186 8.32 -5.07 -12.57
N VAL A 187 8.44 -4.21 -13.58
CA VAL A 187 7.35 -3.71 -14.40
C VAL A 187 7.56 -4.13 -15.85
N GLN A 188 6.61 -4.87 -16.40
CA GLN A 188 6.47 -5.09 -17.83
C GLN A 188 5.40 -4.12 -18.36
N VAL A 189 5.81 -3.23 -19.25
CA VAL A 189 4.89 -2.29 -19.93
C VAL A 189 4.21 -3.05 -21.07
N LEU A 190 2.90 -3.27 -20.96
CA LEU A 190 2.10 -3.90 -22.03
C LEU A 190 1.71 -2.87 -23.10
N ASP A 191 1.30 -1.68 -22.63
CA ASP A 191 1.12 -0.45 -23.40
C ASP A 191 1.18 0.76 -22.46
N ARG A 192 0.93 1.97 -22.95
CA ARG A 192 1.05 3.20 -22.14
C ARG A 192 0.04 3.29 -21.00
N SER A 193 -1.03 2.50 -21.03
CA SER A 193 -2.10 2.48 -20.03
C SER A 193 -2.22 1.15 -19.27
N HIS A 194 -1.40 0.15 -19.58
CA HIS A 194 -1.45 -1.17 -18.94
C HIS A 194 -0.06 -1.71 -18.63
N ILE A 195 0.13 -2.12 -17.38
CA ILE A 195 1.37 -2.76 -16.91
C ILE A 195 1.09 -4.04 -16.15
N ARG A 196 2.04 -4.99 -16.20
CA ARG A 196 2.15 -6.06 -15.22
C ARG A 196 3.21 -5.69 -14.21
N LEU A 197 2.92 -5.98 -12.93
CA LEU A 197 3.77 -5.64 -11.80
C LEU A 197 3.99 -6.86 -10.91
N ARG A 198 5.26 -7.16 -10.61
CA ARG A 198 5.64 -8.08 -9.54
C ARG A 198 6.51 -7.33 -8.53
N ILE A 199 6.36 -7.69 -7.26
CA ILE A 199 6.85 -6.91 -6.14
C ILE A 199 7.70 -7.77 -5.23
N TRP A 200 8.83 -7.22 -4.79
CA TRP A 200 9.50 -7.61 -3.56
C TRP A 200 9.31 -6.50 -2.54
N GLU A 201 8.53 -6.76 -1.50
CA GLU A 201 8.19 -5.76 -0.50
C GLU A 201 9.24 -5.71 0.60
N ARG A 202 9.65 -4.51 0.99
CA ARG A 202 10.64 -4.24 2.04
C ARG A 202 10.27 -4.94 3.35
N GLY A 203 11.07 -5.94 3.75
CA GLY A 203 10.85 -6.75 4.95
C GLY A 203 9.66 -7.70 4.88
N GLY A 204 8.95 -7.79 3.75
CA GLY A 204 7.75 -8.60 3.59
C GLY A 204 7.85 -9.72 2.55
N GLY A 205 8.86 -9.69 1.66
CA GLY A 205 9.01 -10.67 0.58
C GLY A 205 8.07 -10.42 -0.60
N VAL A 206 7.50 -11.49 -1.18
CA VAL A 206 6.64 -11.42 -2.37
C VAL A 206 5.17 -11.34 -1.97
N PRO A 207 4.52 -10.15 -2.02
CA PRO A 207 3.08 -10.01 -1.79
C PRO A 207 2.31 -10.32 -3.08
N LEU A 208 1.02 -10.64 -2.95
CA LEU A 208 0.12 -10.73 -4.10
C LEU A 208 -0.19 -9.35 -4.72
N GLY A 209 -0.09 -8.29 -3.93
CA GLY A 209 -0.27 -6.91 -4.35
C GLY A 209 0.06 -5.92 -3.23
N SER A 210 0.40 -4.69 -3.59
CA SER A 210 0.69 -3.61 -2.64
C SER A 210 0.32 -2.26 -3.26
N GLY A 211 -0.56 -1.52 -2.59
CA GLY A 211 -1.09 -0.25 -3.12
C GLY A 211 -0.01 0.81 -3.33
N SER A 212 0.91 0.98 -2.38
CA SER A 212 2.02 1.96 -2.52
C SER A 212 3.00 1.55 -3.61
N CYS A 213 3.24 0.24 -3.78
CA CYS A 213 4.10 -0.28 -4.84
C CYS A 213 3.49 -0.04 -6.23
N CYS A 214 2.17 -0.22 -6.39
CA CYS A 214 1.47 0.12 -7.63
C CYS A 214 1.62 1.62 -7.94
N CYS A 215 1.41 2.48 -6.96
CA CYS A 215 1.59 3.93 -7.12
C CYS A 215 3.04 4.29 -7.48
N GLY A 216 4.03 3.76 -6.78
CA GLY A 216 5.44 4.03 -7.05
C GLY A 216 5.89 3.56 -8.43
N ALA A 217 5.41 2.40 -8.88
CA ALA A 217 5.70 1.86 -10.22
C ALA A 217 5.15 2.79 -11.32
N VAL A 218 3.88 3.23 -11.19
CA VAL A 218 3.24 4.12 -12.16
C VAL A 218 3.90 5.51 -12.17
N VAL A 219 4.17 6.10 -11.00
CA VAL A 219 4.88 7.39 -10.88
C VAL A 219 6.22 7.33 -11.62
N ASN A 220 7.01 6.30 -11.38
CA ASN A 220 8.30 6.13 -12.04
C ASN A 220 8.16 5.92 -13.57
N GLY A 221 7.13 5.19 -14.02
CA GLY A 221 6.86 4.99 -15.45
C GLY A 221 6.42 6.26 -16.16
N ILE A 222 5.56 7.08 -15.55
CA ILE A 222 5.14 8.39 -16.07
C ILE A 222 6.34 9.33 -16.18
N ARG A 223 7.17 9.42 -15.12
CA ARG A 223 8.39 10.26 -15.11
C ARG A 223 9.40 9.87 -16.19
N ARG A 224 9.44 8.60 -16.59
CA ARG A 224 10.27 8.10 -17.68
C ARG A 224 9.62 8.24 -19.06
N GLY A 225 8.40 8.77 -19.14
CA GLY A 225 7.65 8.91 -20.39
C GLY A 225 7.13 7.59 -20.98
N LEU A 226 7.14 6.51 -20.19
CA LEU A 226 6.69 5.18 -20.59
C LEU A 226 5.18 5.00 -20.48
N LEU A 227 4.54 5.71 -19.54
CA LEU A 227 3.13 5.54 -19.19
C LEU A 227 2.35 6.84 -19.35
N ASP A 228 1.04 6.70 -19.54
CA ASP A 228 0.07 7.80 -19.51
C ASP A 228 -0.38 8.10 -18.07
N ALA A 229 -1.16 9.18 -17.88
CA ALA A 229 -1.61 9.64 -16.55
C ALA A 229 -2.58 8.70 -15.83
N THR A 230 -3.19 7.75 -16.55
CA THR A 230 -4.09 6.73 -15.98
C THR A 230 -3.62 5.36 -16.43
N VAL A 231 -3.31 4.49 -15.48
CA VAL A 231 -2.70 3.17 -15.74
C VAL A 231 -3.41 2.09 -14.96
N GLU A 232 -3.77 1.02 -15.65
CA GLU A 232 -4.19 -0.23 -15.07
C GLU A 232 -2.96 -1.07 -14.71
N VAL A 233 -2.87 -1.44 -13.43
CA VAL A 233 -1.75 -2.21 -12.87
C VAL A 233 -2.25 -3.60 -12.53
N GLN A 234 -1.77 -4.61 -13.24
CA GLN A 234 -2.04 -6.02 -12.98
C GLN A 234 -0.97 -6.60 -12.06
N CYS A 235 -1.33 -6.90 -10.81
CA CYS A 235 -0.52 -7.66 -9.85
C CYS A 235 -0.95 -9.14 -9.84
N ASP A 236 -0.19 -9.99 -9.13
CA ASP A 236 -0.53 -11.42 -8.98
C ASP A 236 -1.89 -11.64 -8.27
N GLY A 237 -2.29 -10.74 -7.37
CA GLY A 237 -3.55 -10.81 -6.61
C GLY A 237 -4.73 -10.05 -7.22
N GLY A 238 -4.56 -9.39 -8.37
CA GLY A 238 -5.64 -8.65 -9.04
C GLY A 238 -5.19 -7.32 -9.64
N THR A 239 -6.16 -6.54 -10.07
CA THR A 239 -5.94 -5.30 -10.83
C THR A 239 -6.39 -4.08 -10.04
N VAL A 240 -5.61 -3.00 -10.14
CA VAL A 240 -5.96 -1.66 -9.63
C VAL A 240 -5.70 -0.62 -10.71
N THR A 241 -6.35 0.54 -10.59
CA THR A 241 -6.07 1.71 -11.43
C THR A 241 -5.30 2.74 -10.62
N VAL A 242 -4.23 3.27 -11.17
CA VAL A 242 -3.45 4.36 -10.60
C VAL A 242 -3.51 5.56 -11.54
N GLN A 243 -3.78 6.75 -10.98
CA GLN A 243 -3.86 8.00 -11.73
C GLN A 243 -2.89 9.02 -11.13
N TRP A 244 -2.10 9.64 -11.99
CA TRP A 244 -1.22 10.75 -11.64
C TRP A 244 -0.88 11.56 -12.89
N ASP A 245 -1.13 12.86 -12.84
CA ASP A 245 -0.89 13.79 -13.96
C ASP A 245 0.50 14.44 -13.96
N GLY A 246 1.39 13.97 -13.08
CA GLY A 246 2.72 14.55 -12.86
C GLY A 246 2.76 15.62 -11.77
N GLN A 247 1.63 15.93 -11.16
CA GLN A 247 1.49 16.91 -10.09
C GLN A 247 0.50 16.40 -9.01
N GLY A 248 0.56 16.97 -7.81
CA GLY A 248 -0.38 16.64 -6.74
C GLY A 248 -0.35 15.19 -6.29
N GLY A 249 -1.49 14.71 -5.79
CA GLY A 249 -1.64 13.38 -5.23
C GLY A 249 -1.77 12.28 -6.27
N VAL A 250 -1.35 11.09 -5.89
CA VAL A 250 -1.55 9.86 -6.67
C VAL A 250 -2.84 9.20 -6.22
N VAL A 251 -3.78 8.98 -7.13
CA VAL A 251 -5.06 8.33 -6.82
C VAL A 251 -4.98 6.85 -7.14
N LEU A 252 -5.25 6.02 -6.14
CA LEU A 252 -5.32 4.57 -6.23
C LEU A 252 -6.79 4.12 -6.17
N THR A 253 -7.26 3.43 -7.19
CA THR A 253 -8.64 2.92 -7.29
C THR A 253 -8.64 1.40 -7.43
N GLY A 254 -9.49 0.73 -6.66
CA GLY A 254 -9.65 -0.73 -6.77
C GLY A 254 -10.72 -1.26 -5.83
N ARG A 255 -11.08 -2.52 -6.04
CA ARG A 255 -12.04 -3.22 -5.19
C ARG A 255 -11.46 -3.56 -3.84
N VAL A 256 -12.35 -3.70 -2.87
CA VAL A 256 -12.09 -4.32 -1.56
C VAL A 256 -13.16 -5.37 -1.34
N GLU A 257 -12.78 -6.50 -0.78
CA GLU A 257 -13.68 -7.65 -0.67
C GLU A 257 -13.68 -8.16 0.78
N PRO A 258 -14.88 -8.34 1.39
CA PRO A 258 -14.98 -8.95 2.70
C PRO A 258 -14.66 -10.45 2.63
N VAL A 259 -13.89 -10.94 3.61
CA VAL A 259 -13.53 -12.36 3.73
C VAL A 259 -14.34 -13.01 4.85
N MET A 260 -14.29 -12.43 6.04
CA MET A 260 -14.99 -12.91 7.22
C MET A 260 -15.16 -11.82 8.27
N GLN A 261 -16.05 -12.06 9.21
CA GLN A 261 -16.13 -11.30 10.45
C GLN A 261 -16.10 -12.25 11.64
N GLY A 262 -15.65 -11.79 12.79
CA GLY A 262 -15.53 -12.62 13.96
C GLY A 262 -15.17 -11.82 15.22
N THR A 263 -14.83 -12.58 16.27
CA THR A 263 -14.41 -12.01 17.56
C THR A 263 -13.08 -12.64 17.96
N ALA A 264 -12.06 -11.82 18.16
CA ALA A 264 -10.77 -12.24 18.69
C ALA A 264 -10.77 -12.21 20.22
N TYR A 265 -10.14 -13.19 20.83
CA TYR A 265 -9.98 -13.30 22.28
C TYR A 265 -8.58 -12.81 22.66
N LEU A 266 -8.52 -11.74 23.46
CA LEU A 266 -7.29 -11.30 24.11
C LEU A 266 -7.23 -11.95 25.50
N VAL A 267 -6.50 -13.04 25.59
CA VAL A 267 -6.20 -13.75 26.86
C VAL A 267 -4.90 -13.25 27.43
#